data_5329adc9dba8cdfcb3d9ad73c5cac61e
#
_entry.id   5329adc9dba8cdfcb3d9ad73c5cac61e
#
_cell.length_a   1.000
_cell.length_b   1.000
_cell.length_c   1.000
_cell.angle_alpha   90.00
_cell.angle_beta   90.00
_cell.angle_gamma   90.00
#
_symmetry.space_group_name_H-M   'P 1'
#
loop_
_entity.id
_entity.type
_entity.pdbx_description
1 polymer ?
#
loop_
_entity_poly.entity_id
_entity_poly.type
_entity_poly.pdbx_seq_one_letter_code
_entity_poly.pdbx_strand_id
1 'polypeptide(L)'
;MFLVSAFLIFSAGLSADDHPTITVPGETFSVNGELMNLELTDEGGVITVAAIAGKYGRVFITYNMATNPNSKTQGSFTGRGMGIDDTGNREFAVRAGVWRRSGTTLTLHSLDDLTDGTQNLCKSELNLSTGDFQMTFYPM
;
A
#
# COMPACT_ATOMS: atom_id res chain seq x y z
N MET A 1 -14.22 67.07 21.45
CA MET A 1 -14.81 65.79 21.91
C MET A 1 -14.64 64.78 20.77
N PHE A 2 -13.51 64.03 20.81
CA PHE A 2 -13.18 63.04 19.80
C PHE A 2 -13.61 61.64 20.25
N LEU A 3 -14.52 61.04 19.47
CA LEU A 3 -14.95 59.64 19.68
C LEU A 3 -13.94 58.72 19.01
N VAL A 4 -13.19 57.95 19.77
CA VAL A 4 -12.34 56.86 19.27
C VAL A 4 -13.20 55.60 19.20
N SER A 5 -13.54 55.20 17.97
CA SER A 5 -14.18 53.88 17.70
C SER A 5 -13.13 52.79 17.75
N ALA A 6 -13.16 51.95 18.75
CA ALA A 6 -12.34 50.73 18.81
C ALA A 6 -12.94 49.65 17.87
N PHE A 7 -12.20 49.29 16.80
CA PHE A 7 -12.54 48.15 15.97
C PHE A 7 -12.02 46.87 16.63
N LEU A 8 -12.94 46.07 17.16
CA LEU A 8 -12.64 44.72 17.60
C LEU A 8 -12.51 43.79 16.38
N ILE A 9 -11.29 43.41 16.06
CA ILE A 9 -11.03 42.36 15.05
C ILE A 9 -11.27 41.00 15.74
N PHE A 10 -12.38 40.36 15.43
CA PHE A 10 -12.59 38.95 15.73
C PHE A 10 -11.76 38.14 14.76
N SER A 11 -10.62 37.61 15.17
CA SER A 11 -9.95 36.53 14.50
C SER A 11 -10.75 35.26 14.73
N ALA A 12 -11.55 34.86 13.72
CA ALA A 12 -12.08 33.51 13.63
C ALA A 12 -10.90 32.55 13.51
N GLY A 13 -10.61 31.83 14.58
CA GLY A 13 -9.68 30.70 14.52
C GLY A 13 -10.22 29.70 13.53
N LEU A 14 -9.46 29.44 12.45
CA LEU A 14 -9.67 28.29 11.61
C LEU A 14 -9.49 27.05 12.48
N SER A 15 -10.60 26.39 12.83
CA SER A 15 -10.57 25.04 13.37
C SER A 15 -9.90 24.18 12.33
N ALA A 16 -8.79 23.52 12.68
CA ALA A 16 -8.27 22.43 11.85
C ALA A 16 -9.44 21.45 11.64
N ASP A 17 -9.80 21.20 10.39
CA ASP A 17 -10.84 20.22 10.06
C ASP A 17 -10.45 18.88 10.70
N ASP A 18 -11.26 18.44 11.65
CA ASP A 18 -11.12 17.13 12.30
C ASP A 18 -11.55 16.08 11.26
N HIS A 19 -10.63 15.73 10.35
CA HIS A 19 -10.88 14.65 9.40
C HIS A 19 -10.88 13.31 10.14
N PRO A 20 -11.89 12.47 9.94
CA PRO A 20 -11.91 11.16 10.53
C PRO A 20 -10.69 10.36 10.07
N THR A 21 -9.98 9.77 11.01
CA THR A 21 -8.81 8.92 10.75
C THR A 21 -9.14 7.46 11.02
N ILE A 22 -8.52 6.57 10.25
CA ILE A 22 -8.55 5.13 10.52
C ILE A 22 -7.26 4.80 11.28
N THR A 23 -7.41 4.27 12.49
CA THR A 23 -6.27 3.80 13.28
C THR A 23 -6.25 2.28 13.28
N VAL A 24 -5.13 1.69 12.88
CA VAL A 24 -4.88 0.25 13.00
C VAL A 24 -4.10 -0.02 14.28
N PRO A 25 -4.46 -1.04 15.07
CA PRO A 25 -3.95 -1.21 16.42
C PRO A 25 -2.57 -1.88 16.49
N GLY A 26 -2.14 -2.57 15.43
CA GLY A 26 -0.89 -3.35 15.43
C GLY A 26 0.35 -2.50 15.20
N GLU A 27 1.50 -3.01 15.64
CA GLU A 27 2.81 -2.43 15.32
C GLU A 27 3.11 -2.61 13.83
N THR A 28 3.47 -1.53 13.14
CA THR A 28 3.80 -1.57 11.72
C THR A 28 5.19 -2.14 11.48
N PHE A 29 5.38 -2.85 10.38
CA PHE A 29 6.69 -3.28 9.93
C PHE A 29 6.80 -3.17 8.40
N SER A 30 8.03 -3.03 7.91
CA SER A 30 8.30 -2.88 6.49
C SER A 30 9.29 -3.94 6.01
N VAL A 31 9.14 -4.32 4.76
CA VAL A 31 10.07 -5.21 4.05
C VAL A 31 10.53 -4.56 2.76
N ASN A 32 11.76 -4.83 2.39
CA ASN A 32 12.33 -4.46 1.09
C ASN A 32 12.46 -5.71 0.23
N GLY A 33 12.28 -5.55 -1.05
CA GLY A 33 12.34 -6.65 -2.00
C GLY A 33 12.70 -6.17 -3.40
N GLU A 34 12.54 -7.06 -4.34
CA GLU A 34 12.90 -6.85 -5.73
C GLU A 34 11.84 -7.39 -6.68
N LEU A 35 11.75 -6.77 -7.84
CA LEU A 35 10.93 -7.23 -8.94
C LEU A 35 11.52 -8.51 -9.54
N MET A 36 10.72 -9.56 -9.62
CA MET A 36 11.09 -10.85 -10.21
C MET A 36 10.54 -11.02 -11.61
N ASN A 37 9.33 -10.52 -11.86
CA ASN A 37 8.68 -10.59 -13.15
C ASN A 37 7.72 -9.42 -13.35
N LEU A 38 7.70 -8.88 -14.56
CA LEU A 38 6.83 -7.80 -14.95
C LEU A 38 6.27 -8.08 -16.33
N GLU A 39 4.96 -8.25 -16.41
CA GLU A 39 4.22 -8.31 -17.66
C GLU A 39 3.03 -7.34 -17.55
N LEU A 40 3.15 -6.18 -18.19
CA LEU A 40 2.13 -5.15 -18.19
C LEU A 40 1.66 -4.85 -19.60
N THR A 41 0.34 -4.71 -19.73
CA THR A 41 -0.36 -4.28 -20.95
C THR A 41 -1.24 -3.07 -20.62
N ASP A 42 -1.89 -2.50 -21.62
CA ASP A 42 -2.85 -1.41 -21.42
C ASP A 42 -4.07 -1.82 -20.57
N GLU A 43 -4.39 -3.12 -20.52
CA GLU A 43 -5.55 -3.65 -19.79
C GLU A 43 -5.19 -4.13 -18.37
N GLY A 44 -3.91 -4.32 -18.09
CA GLY A 44 -3.44 -4.82 -16.81
C GLY A 44 -2.15 -5.62 -16.92
N GLY A 45 -2.09 -6.79 -16.27
CA GLY A 45 -0.95 -7.69 -16.35
C GLY A 45 -0.60 -8.34 -15.04
N VAL A 46 0.62 -8.88 -14.95
CA VAL A 46 1.10 -9.61 -13.77
C VAL A 46 2.43 -9.04 -13.30
N ILE A 47 2.53 -8.83 -12.00
CA ILE A 47 3.77 -8.45 -11.32
C ILE A 47 4.06 -9.51 -10.26
N THR A 48 5.30 -9.96 -10.19
CA THR A 48 5.79 -10.80 -9.09
C THR A 48 7.01 -10.15 -8.46
N VAL A 49 7.00 -10.03 -7.15
CA VAL A 49 8.12 -9.52 -6.35
C VAL A 49 8.53 -10.56 -5.32
N ALA A 50 9.78 -10.50 -4.89
CA ALA A 50 10.30 -11.30 -3.79
C ALA A 50 10.91 -10.40 -2.72
N ALA A 51 10.75 -10.80 -1.45
CA ALA A 51 11.30 -10.08 -0.30
C ALA A 51 11.64 -11.08 0.83
N ILE A 52 12.32 -10.59 1.85
CA ILE A 52 12.48 -11.31 3.12
C ILE A 52 11.60 -10.64 4.16
N ALA A 53 10.66 -11.38 4.73
CA ALA A 53 9.61 -10.86 5.61
C ALA A 53 9.63 -11.53 6.99
N GLY A 54 10.72 -11.35 7.76
CA GLY A 54 10.84 -11.80 9.14
C GLY A 54 10.50 -13.28 9.33
N LYS A 55 9.52 -13.58 10.18
CA LYS A 55 9.07 -14.95 10.49
C LYS A 55 8.55 -15.75 9.30
N TYR A 56 8.14 -15.06 8.23
CA TYR A 56 7.64 -15.71 7.02
C TYR A 56 8.77 -16.13 6.06
N GLY A 57 10.01 -15.77 6.36
CA GLY A 57 11.17 -16.08 5.54
C GLY A 57 11.15 -15.38 4.19
N ARG A 58 11.49 -16.10 3.13
CA ARG A 58 11.40 -15.58 1.78
C ARG A 58 9.95 -15.59 1.31
N VAL A 59 9.45 -14.42 0.94
CA VAL A 59 8.08 -14.27 0.44
C VAL A 59 8.08 -13.95 -1.05
N PHE A 60 7.09 -14.50 -1.75
CA PHE A 60 6.78 -14.21 -3.14
C PHE A 60 5.38 -13.63 -3.20
N ILE A 61 5.25 -12.48 -3.83
CA ILE A 61 4.01 -11.71 -3.87
C ILE A 61 3.64 -11.47 -5.33
N THR A 62 2.44 -11.89 -5.70
CA THR A 62 1.92 -11.74 -7.07
C THR A 62 0.77 -10.74 -7.06
N TYR A 63 0.77 -9.85 -8.04
CA TYR A 63 -0.29 -8.88 -8.32
C TYR A 63 -0.84 -9.17 -9.71
N ASN A 64 -2.12 -9.53 -9.79
CA ASN A 64 -2.86 -9.65 -11.05
C ASN A 64 -3.58 -8.31 -11.26
N MET A 65 -3.02 -7.48 -12.09
CA MET A 65 -3.41 -6.09 -12.31
C MET A 65 -4.56 -5.99 -13.30
N ALA A 66 -5.51 -5.10 -13.03
CA ALA A 66 -6.53 -4.69 -13.97
C ALA A 66 -6.55 -3.16 -14.04
N THR A 67 -6.47 -2.60 -15.24
CA THR A 67 -6.49 -1.16 -15.47
C THR A 67 -7.94 -0.66 -15.39
N ASN A 68 -8.15 0.49 -14.75
CA ASN A 68 -9.44 1.15 -14.75
C ASN A 68 -9.77 1.61 -16.19
N PRO A 69 -10.93 1.25 -16.77
CA PRO A 69 -11.24 1.55 -18.16
C PRO A 69 -11.28 3.06 -18.48
N ASN A 70 -11.44 3.90 -17.46
CA ASN A 70 -11.47 5.35 -17.60
C ASN A 70 -10.15 6.05 -17.24
N SER A 71 -9.10 5.30 -16.88
CA SER A 71 -7.80 5.84 -16.51
C SER A 71 -6.69 4.82 -16.74
N LYS A 72 -5.67 5.19 -17.52
CA LYS A 72 -4.51 4.33 -17.80
C LYS A 72 -3.46 4.29 -16.69
N THR A 73 -3.63 5.07 -15.61
CA THR A 73 -2.62 5.23 -14.56
C THR A 73 -3.09 4.71 -13.20
N GLN A 74 -4.21 4.03 -13.16
CA GLN A 74 -4.74 3.43 -11.94
C GLN A 74 -5.65 2.24 -12.26
N GLY A 75 -5.93 1.43 -11.23
CA GLY A 75 -6.82 0.29 -11.36
C GLY A 75 -6.90 -0.52 -10.07
N SER A 76 -7.33 -1.74 -10.21
CA SER A 76 -7.42 -2.71 -9.11
C SER A 76 -6.48 -3.88 -9.33
N PHE A 77 -6.31 -4.69 -8.31
CA PHE A 77 -5.63 -5.97 -8.42
C PHE A 77 -6.20 -6.99 -7.44
N THR A 78 -6.01 -8.25 -7.78
CA THR A 78 -6.06 -9.38 -6.86
C THR A 78 -4.67 -10.01 -6.81
N GLY A 79 -4.37 -10.75 -5.74
CA GLY A 79 -3.06 -11.36 -5.68
C GLY A 79 -2.94 -12.42 -4.61
N ARG A 80 -1.75 -12.96 -4.53
CA ARG A 80 -1.36 -13.97 -3.56
C ARG A 80 -0.01 -13.60 -2.97
N GLY A 81 0.18 -13.95 -1.70
CA GLY A 81 1.47 -14.01 -1.05
C GLY A 81 1.77 -15.43 -0.64
N MET A 82 3.01 -15.83 -0.70
CA MET A 82 3.50 -17.10 -0.15
C MET A 82 4.84 -16.84 0.53
N GLY A 83 4.93 -17.21 1.80
CA GLY A 83 6.19 -17.26 2.56
C GLY A 83 6.66 -18.69 2.73
N ILE A 84 7.97 -18.90 2.68
CA ILE A 84 8.63 -20.17 2.97
C ILE A 84 9.73 -19.90 3.98
N ASP A 85 9.65 -20.51 5.16
CA ASP A 85 10.70 -20.43 6.17
C ASP A 85 11.82 -21.46 5.93
N ASP A 86 12.88 -21.38 6.74
CA ASP A 86 14.06 -22.26 6.63
C ASP A 86 13.75 -23.73 6.87
N THR A 87 12.62 -24.07 7.48
CA THR A 87 12.16 -25.43 7.72
C THR A 87 11.26 -25.96 6.61
N GLY A 88 10.91 -25.11 5.62
CA GLY A 88 10.03 -25.45 4.52
C GLY A 88 8.53 -25.27 4.83
N ASN A 89 8.17 -24.71 5.98
CA ASN A 89 6.78 -24.35 6.29
C ASN A 89 6.34 -23.19 5.38
N ARG A 90 5.09 -23.24 4.96
CA ARG A 90 4.50 -22.26 4.05
C ARG A 90 3.34 -21.54 4.71
N GLU A 91 3.34 -20.20 4.57
CA GLU A 91 2.20 -19.35 4.87
C GLU A 91 1.71 -18.69 3.59
N PHE A 92 0.41 -18.50 3.52
CA PHE A 92 -0.22 -17.91 2.35
C PHE A 92 -1.04 -16.68 2.73
N ALA A 93 -1.16 -15.76 1.79
CA ALA A 93 -2.04 -14.61 1.87
C ALA A 93 -2.93 -14.53 0.62
N VAL A 94 -4.20 -14.22 0.83
CA VAL A 94 -5.09 -13.72 -0.22
C VAL A 94 -5.06 -12.20 -0.15
N ARG A 95 -4.97 -11.55 -1.31
CA ARG A 95 -4.74 -10.11 -1.41
C ARG A 95 -5.68 -9.48 -2.43
N ALA A 96 -6.21 -8.30 -2.11
CA ALA A 96 -6.98 -7.50 -3.04
C ALA A 96 -6.78 -6.02 -2.75
N GLY A 97 -6.79 -5.19 -3.80
CA GLY A 97 -6.57 -3.77 -3.60
C GLY A 97 -6.62 -2.94 -4.87
N VAL A 98 -6.02 -1.77 -4.78
CA VAL A 98 -5.95 -0.77 -5.84
C VAL A 98 -4.52 -0.32 -6.06
N TRP A 99 -4.24 0.14 -7.27
CA TRP A 99 -2.94 0.66 -7.64
C TRP A 99 -3.04 1.98 -8.38
N ARG A 100 -1.98 2.76 -8.29
CA ARG A 100 -1.77 4.01 -9.04
C ARG A 100 -0.33 4.08 -9.51
N ARG A 101 -0.13 4.58 -10.74
CA ARG A 101 1.18 4.86 -11.30
C ARG A 101 1.42 6.36 -11.42
N SER A 102 2.59 6.79 -10.99
CA SER A 102 3.12 8.14 -11.22
C SER A 102 4.56 8.02 -11.74
N GLY A 103 4.78 8.35 -13.01
CA GLY A 103 6.07 8.11 -13.65
C GLY A 103 6.43 6.63 -13.65
N THR A 104 7.58 6.30 -13.04
CA THR A 104 8.07 4.92 -12.89
C THR A 104 7.63 4.25 -11.59
N THR A 105 6.93 4.94 -10.70
CA THR A 105 6.52 4.41 -9.41
C THR A 105 5.08 3.89 -9.45
N LEU A 106 4.89 2.64 -9.08
CA LEU A 106 3.60 2.06 -8.72
C LEU A 106 3.41 2.13 -7.20
N THR A 107 2.29 2.70 -6.77
CA THR A 107 1.83 2.63 -5.38
C THR A 107 0.62 1.72 -5.32
N LEU A 108 0.66 0.72 -4.44
CA LEU A 108 -0.40 -0.27 -4.30
C LEU A 108 -0.88 -0.30 -2.84
N HIS A 109 -2.19 -0.36 -2.66
CA HIS A 109 -2.80 -0.55 -1.34
C HIS A 109 -3.64 -1.81 -1.37
N SER A 110 -3.46 -2.68 -0.39
CA SER A 110 -4.20 -3.95 -0.28
C SER A 110 -4.70 -4.23 1.12
N LEU A 111 -5.68 -5.11 1.16
CA LEU A 111 -6.06 -5.87 2.34
C LEU A 111 -5.55 -7.29 2.13
N ASP A 112 -4.80 -7.79 3.10
CA ASP A 112 -4.16 -9.09 3.06
C ASP A 112 -4.74 -9.96 4.19
N ASP A 113 -5.18 -11.17 3.84
CA ASP A 113 -5.70 -12.17 4.78
C ASP A 113 -4.80 -13.41 4.76
N LEU A 114 -4.12 -13.66 5.86
CA LEU A 114 -3.08 -14.66 5.98
C LEU A 114 -3.60 -15.96 6.63
N THR A 115 -3.01 -17.09 6.27
CA THR A 115 -3.38 -18.40 6.81
C THR A 115 -3.09 -18.56 8.29
N ASP A 116 -2.20 -17.77 8.87
CA ASP A 116 -1.93 -17.72 10.32
C ASP A 116 -2.97 -16.91 11.12
N GLY A 117 -3.98 -16.35 10.45
CA GLY A 117 -5.05 -15.57 11.07
C GLY A 117 -4.74 -14.07 11.15
N THR A 118 -3.58 -13.63 10.70
CA THR A 118 -3.22 -12.21 10.64
C THR A 118 -3.93 -11.54 9.47
N GLN A 119 -4.47 -10.34 9.69
CA GLN A 119 -5.03 -9.48 8.64
C GLN A 119 -4.29 -8.13 8.65
N ASN A 120 -3.95 -7.64 7.46
CA ASN A 120 -3.18 -6.40 7.32
C ASN A 120 -3.82 -5.48 6.27
N LEU A 121 -3.79 -4.17 6.56
CA LEU A 121 -3.75 -3.16 5.52
C LEU A 121 -2.28 -3.02 5.07
N CYS A 122 -2.02 -2.97 3.77
CA CYS A 122 -0.67 -2.88 3.25
C CYS A 122 -0.53 -1.73 2.27
N LYS A 123 0.63 -1.06 2.32
CA LYS A 123 1.07 -0.11 1.29
C LYS A 123 2.35 -0.64 0.66
N SER A 124 2.37 -0.74 -0.66
CA SER A 124 3.56 -1.15 -1.41
C SER A 124 3.95 -0.06 -2.42
N GLU A 125 5.24 0.08 -2.63
CA GLU A 125 5.81 0.92 -3.69
C GLU A 125 6.79 0.08 -4.51
N LEU A 126 6.65 0.13 -5.83
CA LEU A 126 7.52 -0.53 -6.79
C LEU A 126 8.03 0.49 -7.79
N ASN A 127 9.36 0.59 -7.91
CA ASN A 127 9.99 1.36 -8.97
C ASN A 127 10.18 0.47 -10.20
N LEU A 128 9.43 0.76 -11.26
CA LEU A 128 9.45 -0.02 -12.51
C LEU A 128 10.79 0.07 -13.27
N SER A 129 11.58 1.13 -13.04
CA SER A 129 12.84 1.31 -13.73
C SER A 129 14.01 0.62 -13.03
N THR A 130 13.99 0.51 -11.71
CA THR A 130 15.05 -0.15 -10.91
C THR A 130 14.68 -1.53 -10.43
N GLY A 131 13.39 -1.84 -10.32
CA GLY A 131 12.88 -3.07 -9.71
C GLY A 131 12.84 -3.05 -8.18
N ASP A 132 13.18 -1.92 -7.54
CA ASP A 132 13.13 -1.80 -6.09
C ASP A 132 11.69 -1.84 -5.60
N PHE A 133 11.46 -2.66 -4.58
CA PHE A 133 10.16 -2.86 -3.96
C PHE A 133 10.24 -2.62 -2.45
N GLN A 134 9.26 -1.91 -1.91
CA GLN A 134 9.06 -1.75 -0.48
C GLN A 134 7.59 -1.99 -0.13
N MET A 135 7.34 -2.66 0.98
CA MET A 135 6.00 -2.89 1.48
C MET A 135 5.94 -2.65 2.98
N THR A 136 4.95 -1.89 3.42
CA THR A 136 4.65 -1.65 4.82
C THR A 136 3.33 -2.33 5.18
N PHE A 137 3.36 -3.08 6.26
CA PHE A 137 2.22 -3.80 6.82
C PHE A 137 1.69 -3.04 8.03
N TYR A 138 0.38 -2.88 8.06
CA TYR A 138 -0.38 -2.29 9.17
C TYR A 138 -1.35 -3.35 9.69
N PRO A 139 -0.95 -4.16 10.70
CA PRO A 139 -1.81 -5.20 11.27
C PRO A 139 -3.09 -4.61 11.86
N MET A 140 -4.22 -5.27 11.59
CA MET A 140 -5.56 -4.84 12.02
C MET A 140 -6.04 -5.63 13.25
#